data_81849fe669122c491cfc9493c30fd50a
#
_entry.id   81849fe669122c491cfc9493c30fd50a
#
_cell.length_a   1.000
_cell.length_b   1.000
_cell.length_c   1.000
_cell.angle_alpha   90.00
_cell.angle_beta   90.00
_cell.angle_gamma   90.00
#
_symmetry.space_group_name_H-M   'P 1'
#
loop_
_entity.id
_entity.type
_entity.pdbx_description
1 polymer ?
#
loop_
_entity_poly.entity_id
_entity_poly.type
_entity_poly.pdbx_seq_one_letter_code
_entity_poly.pdbx_strand_id
1 'polypeptide(L)'
;MNKNEDVKNLAQSVLKEHQTKKQGRQFILWILALVVGAALGWLGIKPLNELFNFIATVFTRLFQFIAVPTIALAVITTLAALGGKKETGRIFAHAVVYTLLTTVFAAGIGLAMYLWVTPGNLPSDLASAGASSVPQKLGTVTYYDHILNVIPNNILQPFLSGNVLAVMLIAASFGLGLAFMPKTENREVLLKGILGFQELLFTLIKALLAILPVGILAFAGQLSAQIEAGVIVGALGKYTLVIMASNGIQFFLVLPLFLLARGLNPIDVFKKMSPAIAVALFTKSSAGTLPVTLASAEKNLKANPAVSRFVLPICTTINMNGCAAFILITSLFVMQNAGIELSMTTMLTWLIVAVLAAVGNAGVPMGCYFLTLSLMSGIGAPIGIMGLILPIYTIIDMIETAENVWSDSCVCAMTDHDLKGKLNHE
;
A
#
# COMPACT_ATOMS: atom_id res chain seq x y z
N MET A 1 -40.49 -13.38 -14.95
CA MET A 1 -39.20 -13.88 -14.47
C MET A 1 -38.23 -13.80 -15.63
N ASN A 2 -37.16 -13.03 -15.47
CA ASN A 2 -36.38 -12.56 -16.60
C ASN A 2 -35.17 -13.50 -16.85
N LYS A 3 -35.29 -14.42 -17.83
CA LYS A 3 -34.26 -15.39 -18.24
C LYS A 3 -32.89 -14.75 -18.49
N ASN A 4 -32.85 -13.46 -18.87
CA ASN A 4 -31.63 -12.72 -19.12
C ASN A 4 -30.89 -12.30 -17.81
N GLU A 5 -31.58 -12.12 -16.70
CA GLU A 5 -30.96 -11.83 -15.40
C GLU A 5 -30.33 -13.09 -14.79
N ASP A 6 -31.01 -14.23 -14.92
CA ASP A 6 -30.48 -15.51 -14.43
C ASP A 6 -29.21 -15.94 -15.18
N VAL A 7 -29.16 -15.73 -16.50
CA VAL A 7 -27.98 -16.01 -17.32
C VAL A 7 -26.81 -15.06 -16.98
N LYS A 8 -27.09 -13.77 -16.73
CA LYS A 8 -26.06 -12.81 -16.28
C LYS A 8 -25.52 -13.15 -14.88
N ASN A 9 -26.40 -13.53 -13.96
CA ASN A 9 -26.00 -13.92 -12.61
C ASN A 9 -25.19 -15.23 -12.61
N LEU A 10 -25.56 -16.19 -13.44
CA LEU A 10 -24.81 -17.43 -13.61
C LEU A 10 -23.44 -17.18 -14.26
N ALA A 11 -23.35 -16.34 -15.31
CA ALA A 11 -22.09 -15.97 -15.90
C ALA A 11 -21.17 -15.22 -14.93
N GLN A 12 -21.70 -14.32 -14.10
CA GLN A 12 -20.95 -13.63 -13.07
C GLN A 12 -20.48 -14.57 -11.95
N SER A 13 -21.29 -15.55 -11.55
CA SER A 13 -20.89 -16.55 -10.54
C SER A 13 -19.79 -17.47 -11.06
N VAL A 14 -19.86 -17.92 -12.31
CA VAL A 14 -18.84 -18.76 -12.98
C VAL A 14 -17.53 -17.97 -13.16
N LEU A 15 -17.60 -16.70 -13.57
CA LEU A 15 -16.42 -15.83 -13.67
C LEU A 15 -15.77 -15.59 -12.29
N LYS A 16 -16.58 -15.40 -11.25
CA LYS A 16 -16.10 -15.21 -9.89
C LYS A 16 -15.43 -16.47 -9.33
N GLU A 17 -16.02 -17.64 -9.59
CA GLU A 17 -15.42 -18.92 -9.20
C GLU A 17 -14.10 -19.20 -9.94
N HIS A 18 -14.03 -18.87 -11.24
CA HIS A 18 -12.80 -19.01 -12.02
C HIS A 18 -11.69 -18.05 -11.55
N GLN A 19 -12.03 -16.81 -11.16
CA GLN A 19 -11.10 -15.85 -10.58
C GLN A 19 -10.59 -16.32 -9.23
N THR A 20 -11.45 -16.83 -8.35
CA THR A 20 -11.09 -17.35 -7.03
C THR A 20 -10.16 -18.56 -7.13
N LYS A 21 -10.43 -19.50 -8.05
CA LYS A 21 -9.56 -20.66 -8.32
C LYS A 21 -8.19 -20.23 -8.86
N LYS A 22 -8.15 -19.25 -9.75
CA LYS A 22 -6.89 -18.70 -10.29
C LYS A 22 -6.04 -18.03 -9.21
N GLN A 23 -6.67 -17.27 -8.31
CA GLN A 23 -5.99 -16.61 -7.18
C GLN A 23 -5.46 -17.63 -6.16
N GLY A 24 -6.27 -18.64 -5.81
CA GLY A 24 -5.83 -19.73 -4.93
C GLY A 24 -4.62 -20.48 -5.49
N ARG A 25 -4.60 -20.77 -6.80
CA ARG A 25 -3.48 -21.39 -7.49
C ARG A 25 -2.23 -20.51 -7.46
N GLN A 26 -2.38 -19.22 -7.64
CA GLN A 26 -1.27 -18.26 -7.60
C GLN A 26 -0.66 -18.19 -6.19
N PHE A 27 -1.48 -18.17 -5.15
CA PHE A 27 -1.02 -18.18 -3.77
C PHE A 27 -0.25 -19.48 -3.42
N ILE A 28 -0.73 -20.63 -3.85
CA ILE A 28 -0.02 -21.91 -3.67
C ILE A 28 1.34 -21.88 -4.38
N LEU A 29 1.41 -21.32 -5.60
CA LEU A 29 2.68 -21.16 -6.33
C LEU A 29 3.66 -20.25 -5.59
N TRP A 30 3.21 -19.21 -4.91
CA TRP A 30 4.08 -18.33 -4.12
C TRP A 30 4.64 -19.04 -2.88
N ILE A 31 3.80 -19.81 -2.17
CA ILE A 31 4.27 -20.61 -1.03
C ILE A 31 5.26 -21.69 -1.49
N LEU A 32 4.97 -22.39 -2.58
CA LEU A 32 5.90 -23.37 -3.15
C LEU A 32 7.23 -22.72 -3.55
N ALA A 33 7.20 -21.56 -4.21
CA ALA A 33 8.39 -20.83 -4.60
C ALA A 33 9.23 -20.42 -3.37
N LEU A 34 8.57 -19.96 -2.30
CA LEU A 34 9.22 -19.62 -1.03
C LEU A 34 9.91 -20.84 -0.41
N VAL A 35 9.19 -21.96 -0.26
CA VAL A 35 9.71 -23.18 0.38
C VAL A 35 10.85 -23.79 -0.46
N VAL A 36 10.65 -23.89 -1.77
CA VAL A 36 11.67 -24.44 -2.69
C VAL A 36 12.89 -23.51 -2.74
N GLY A 37 12.70 -22.20 -2.83
CA GLY A 37 13.79 -21.23 -2.79
C GLY A 37 14.61 -21.33 -1.51
N ALA A 38 13.94 -21.39 -0.36
CA ALA A 38 14.61 -21.54 0.93
C ALA A 38 15.39 -22.87 1.03
N ALA A 39 14.79 -23.97 0.60
CA ALA A 39 15.45 -25.29 0.60
C ALA A 39 16.69 -25.31 -0.31
N LEU A 40 16.59 -24.75 -1.52
CA LEU A 40 17.70 -24.67 -2.46
C LEU A 40 18.82 -23.74 -1.97
N GLY A 41 18.46 -22.60 -1.36
CA GLY A 41 19.44 -21.68 -0.77
C GLY A 41 20.22 -22.32 0.38
N TRP A 42 19.56 -23.13 1.20
CA TRP A 42 20.21 -23.84 2.32
C TRP A 42 21.29 -24.84 1.87
N LEU A 43 21.21 -25.32 0.63
CA LEU A 43 22.26 -26.22 0.08
C LEU A 43 23.62 -25.54 -0.06
N GLY A 44 23.69 -24.20 -0.02
CA GLY A 44 24.93 -23.43 -0.06
C GLY A 44 25.71 -23.53 -1.38
N ILE A 45 25.06 -23.93 -2.47
CA ILE A 45 25.69 -24.15 -3.78
C ILE A 45 26.03 -22.80 -4.41
N LYS A 46 27.30 -22.47 -4.52
CA LYS A 46 27.82 -21.16 -4.95
C LYS A 46 27.23 -20.65 -6.28
N PRO A 47 27.22 -21.43 -7.40
CA PRO A 47 26.62 -20.98 -8.66
C PRO A 47 25.12 -20.70 -8.54
N LEU A 48 24.41 -21.44 -7.69
CA LEU A 48 22.97 -21.26 -7.48
C LEU A 48 22.69 -19.97 -6.69
N ASN A 49 23.52 -19.66 -5.71
CA ASN A 49 23.41 -18.43 -4.94
C ASN A 49 23.71 -17.20 -5.80
N GLU A 50 24.68 -17.29 -6.72
CA GLU A 50 24.94 -16.23 -7.70
C GLU A 50 23.76 -16.00 -8.64
N LEU A 51 23.09 -17.08 -9.08
CA LEU A 51 21.86 -16.99 -9.89
C LEU A 51 20.72 -16.36 -9.09
N PHE A 52 20.52 -16.73 -7.82
CA PHE A 52 19.52 -16.10 -6.96
C PHE A 52 19.79 -14.60 -6.79
N ASN A 53 21.03 -14.20 -6.54
CA ASN A 53 21.42 -12.80 -6.44
C ASN A 53 21.12 -12.02 -7.72
N PHE A 54 21.43 -12.60 -8.87
CA PHE A 54 21.12 -11.99 -10.18
C PHE A 54 19.62 -11.79 -10.37
N ILE A 55 18.82 -12.84 -10.19
CA ILE A 55 17.35 -12.79 -10.36
C ILE A 55 16.74 -11.78 -9.36
N ALA A 56 17.14 -11.83 -8.09
CA ALA A 56 16.68 -10.90 -7.08
C ALA A 56 16.97 -9.43 -7.46
N THR A 57 18.19 -9.17 -7.97
CA THR A 57 18.58 -7.84 -8.45
C THR A 57 17.71 -7.38 -9.64
N VAL A 58 17.44 -8.27 -10.61
CA VAL A 58 16.55 -7.97 -11.75
C VAL A 58 15.15 -7.60 -11.26
N PHE A 59 14.58 -8.40 -10.36
CA PHE A 59 13.24 -8.09 -9.79
C PHE A 59 13.22 -6.77 -9.04
N THR A 60 14.22 -6.49 -8.23
CA THR A 60 14.35 -5.20 -7.51
C THR A 60 14.34 -4.03 -8.49
N ARG A 61 15.10 -4.10 -9.59
CA ARG A 61 15.13 -3.05 -10.62
C ARG A 61 13.79 -2.91 -11.35
N LEU A 62 13.10 -4.03 -11.66
CA LEU A 62 11.77 -3.99 -12.28
C LEU A 62 10.74 -3.34 -11.35
N PHE A 63 10.81 -3.60 -10.06
CA PHE A 63 9.95 -2.94 -9.07
C PHE A 63 10.19 -1.44 -9.00
N GLN A 64 11.44 -1.01 -8.92
CA GLN A 64 11.81 0.41 -8.91
C GLN A 64 11.35 1.13 -10.17
N PHE A 65 11.49 0.50 -11.34
CA PHE A 65 11.07 1.05 -12.63
C PHE A 65 9.58 1.41 -12.65
N ILE A 66 8.71 0.58 -12.04
CA ILE A 66 7.26 0.77 -12.07
C ILE A 66 6.78 1.66 -10.92
N ALA A 67 7.45 1.65 -9.76
CA ALA A 67 6.97 2.26 -8.53
C ALA A 67 6.71 3.77 -8.68
N VAL A 68 7.71 4.53 -9.05
CA VAL A 68 7.64 6.01 -9.07
C VAL A 68 6.59 6.54 -10.04
N PRO A 69 6.51 6.06 -11.32
CA PRO A 69 5.46 6.48 -12.23
C PRO A 69 4.05 6.12 -11.75
N THR A 70 3.89 4.95 -11.12
CA THR A 70 2.58 4.50 -10.61
C THR A 70 2.09 5.40 -9.49
N ILE A 71 2.98 5.75 -8.54
CA ILE A 71 2.67 6.67 -7.44
C ILE A 71 2.23 8.03 -7.99
N ALA A 72 3.01 8.59 -8.94
CA ALA A 72 2.70 9.88 -9.54
C ALA A 72 1.30 9.89 -10.18
N LEU A 73 1.00 8.90 -11.03
CA LEU A 73 -0.29 8.83 -11.72
C LEU A 73 -1.45 8.59 -10.75
N ALA A 74 -1.27 7.76 -9.71
CA ALA A 74 -2.29 7.53 -8.69
C ALA A 74 -2.66 8.83 -7.96
N VAL A 75 -1.68 9.62 -7.55
CA VAL A 75 -1.92 10.92 -6.89
C VAL A 75 -2.58 11.91 -7.84
N ILE A 76 -2.10 12.03 -9.08
CA ILE A 76 -2.69 12.94 -10.09
C ILE A 76 -4.16 12.60 -10.33
N THR A 77 -4.48 11.33 -10.63
CA THR A 77 -5.84 10.91 -10.97
C THR A 77 -6.80 11.07 -9.79
N THR A 78 -6.34 10.74 -8.58
CA THR A 78 -7.13 10.90 -7.35
C THR A 78 -7.48 12.36 -7.11
N LEU A 79 -6.51 13.26 -7.16
CA LEU A 79 -6.74 14.68 -6.91
C LEU A 79 -7.50 15.35 -8.06
N ALA A 80 -7.27 14.96 -9.32
CA ALA A 80 -8.03 15.47 -10.46
C ALA A 80 -9.53 15.14 -10.37
N ALA A 81 -9.91 14.04 -9.70
CA ALA A 81 -11.30 13.65 -9.49
C ALA A 81 -12.04 14.57 -8.49
N LEU A 82 -11.33 15.38 -7.68
CA LEU A 82 -11.94 16.26 -6.67
C LEU A 82 -12.68 17.47 -7.24
N GLY A 83 -12.47 17.83 -8.50
CA GLY A 83 -13.09 18.99 -9.12
C GLY A 83 -14.56 18.78 -9.50
N GLY A 84 -15.53 19.32 -8.73
CA GLY A 84 -16.82 19.40 -9.37
C GLY A 84 -18.15 19.73 -8.72
N LYS A 85 -18.50 19.60 -7.46
CA LYS A 85 -19.82 20.07 -6.95
C LYS A 85 -19.77 20.47 -5.46
N LYS A 86 -20.57 21.47 -5.03
CA LYS A 86 -20.60 21.95 -3.63
C LYS A 86 -21.06 20.88 -2.62
N GLU A 87 -21.98 20.00 -2.99
CA GLU A 87 -22.45 18.89 -2.13
C GLU A 87 -21.37 17.81 -1.98
N THR A 88 -20.63 17.54 -3.03
CA THR A 88 -19.45 16.69 -3.07
C THR A 88 -18.38 17.17 -2.07
N GLY A 89 -18.27 18.48 -1.83
CA GLY A 89 -17.31 19.07 -0.89
C GLY A 89 -17.53 18.65 0.56
N ARG A 90 -18.78 18.49 1.02
CA ARG A 90 -19.09 18.02 2.39
C ARG A 90 -18.77 16.53 2.54
N ILE A 91 -19.18 15.70 1.59
CA ILE A 91 -18.86 14.27 1.59
C ILE A 91 -17.34 14.08 1.58
N PHE A 92 -16.65 14.83 0.72
CA PHE A 92 -15.20 14.81 0.61
C PHE A 92 -14.51 15.20 1.93
N ALA A 93 -14.94 16.30 2.56
CA ALA A 93 -14.36 16.76 3.82
C ALA A 93 -14.46 15.68 4.93
N HIS A 94 -15.64 15.03 5.08
CA HIS A 94 -15.81 13.96 6.05
C HIS A 94 -14.93 12.75 5.71
N ALA A 95 -14.91 12.33 4.44
CA ALA A 95 -14.07 11.21 3.99
C ALA A 95 -12.59 11.48 4.26
N VAL A 96 -12.08 12.66 3.92
CA VAL A 96 -10.66 13.02 4.14
C VAL A 96 -10.33 13.09 5.63
N VAL A 97 -11.19 13.71 6.45
CA VAL A 97 -10.94 13.79 7.91
C VAL A 97 -10.89 12.40 8.52
N TYR A 98 -11.85 11.52 8.21
CA TYR A 98 -11.83 10.15 8.73
C TYR A 98 -10.64 9.34 8.22
N THR A 99 -10.33 9.46 6.94
CA THR A 99 -9.15 8.83 6.34
C THR A 99 -7.87 9.26 7.05
N LEU A 100 -7.63 10.56 7.20
CA LEU A 100 -6.43 11.06 7.87
C LEU A 100 -6.36 10.62 9.33
N LEU A 101 -7.47 10.69 10.07
CA LEU A 101 -7.52 10.24 11.46
C LEU A 101 -7.18 8.74 11.57
N THR A 102 -7.87 7.88 10.83
CA THR A 102 -7.64 6.43 10.89
C THR A 102 -6.22 6.05 10.44
N THR A 103 -5.69 6.73 9.43
CA THR A 103 -4.32 6.49 8.92
C THR A 103 -3.25 6.94 9.92
N VAL A 104 -3.43 8.10 10.57
CA VAL A 104 -2.51 8.57 11.63
C VAL A 104 -2.53 7.61 12.82
N PHE A 105 -3.71 7.13 13.23
CA PHE A 105 -3.81 6.13 14.30
C PHE A 105 -3.11 4.83 13.92
N ALA A 106 -3.28 4.33 12.70
CA ALA A 106 -2.60 3.13 12.21
C ALA A 106 -1.08 3.27 12.27
N ALA A 107 -0.53 4.39 11.75
CA ALA A 107 0.89 4.68 11.83
C ALA A 107 1.37 4.84 13.28
N GLY A 108 0.57 5.51 14.14
CA GLY A 108 0.87 5.68 15.57
C GLY A 108 0.95 4.36 16.32
N ILE A 109 0.02 3.43 16.05
CA ILE A 109 0.07 2.07 16.59
C ILE A 109 1.30 1.34 16.08
N GLY A 110 1.61 1.47 14.78
CA GLY A 110 2.83 0.92 14.20
C GLY A 110 4.08 1.37 14.94
N LEU A 111 4.18 2.67 15.24
CA LEU A 111 5.28 3.23 16.03
C LEU A 111 5.30 2.68 17.45
N ALA A 112 4.15 2.66 18.13
CA ALA A 112 4.05 2.17 19.50
C ALA A 112 4.46 0.68 19.60
N MET A 113 4.01 -0.14 18.66
CA MET A 113 4.38 -1.56 18.58
C MET A 113 5.86 -1.75 18.24
N TYR A 114 6.42 -0.92 17.37
CA TYR A 114 7.84 -0.94 17.03
C TYR A 114 8.71 -0.65 18.27
N LEU A 115 8.35 0.37 19.03
CA LEU A 115 9.04 0.74 20.28
C LEU A 115 8.88 -0.32 21.38
N TRP A 116 7.72 -0.97 21.46
CA TRP A 116 7.45 -1.98 22.49
C TRP A 116 8.18 -3.30 22.21
N VAL A 117 8.13 -3.80 20.96
CA VAL A 117 8.70 -5.11 20.58
C VAL A 117 10.19 -5.02 20.30
N THR A 118 10.66 -3.84 19.84
CA THR A 118 12.06 -3.56 19.46
C THR A 118 12.63 -4.66 18.57
N PRO A 119 12.33 -4.69 17.25
CA PRO A 119 12.93 -5.64 16.33
C PRO A 119 14.46 -5.52 16.40
N GLY A 120 15.16 -6.64 16.53
CA GLY A 120 16.62 -6.60 16.56
C GLY A 120 17.21 -6.23 15.21
N ASN A 121 18.56 -6.11 15.17
CA ASN A 121 19.28 -5.91 13.91
C ASN A 121 19.51 -7.27 13.22
N LEU A 122 19.53 -7.22 11.89
CA LEU A 122 20.01 -8.31 11.05
C LEU A 122 21.55 -8.39 11.14
N PRO A 123 22.18 -9.52 10.83
CA PRO A 123 23.62 -9.60 10.68
C PRO A 123 24.15 -8.56 9.68
N SER A 124 25.32 -7.98 9.98
CA SER A 124 25.92 -6.91 9.21
C SER A 124 26.07 -7.21 7.71
N ASP A 125 26.37 -8.48 7.39
CA ASP A 125 26.57 -8.95 6.02
C ASP A 125 25.27 -8.90 5.20
N LEU A 126 24.12 -9.08 5.87
CA LEU A 126 22.80 -8.99 5.27
C LEU A 126 22.32 -7.53 5.17
N ALA A 127 22.61 -6.74 6.19
CA ALA A 127 22.27 -5.33 6.20
C ALA A 127 23.03 -4.59 5.09
N SER A 128 24.29 -4.99 4.80
CA SER A 128 25.12 -4.41 3.75
C SER A 128 24.88 -4.99 2.35
N ALA A 129 24.21 -6.14 2.21
CA ALA A 129 23.88 -6.75 0.94
C ALA A 129 22.90 -5.85 0.15
N GLY A 130 23.42 -5.07 -0.77
CA GLY A 130 22.67 -4.09 -1.57
C GLY A 130 22.91 -2.63 -1.20
N ALA A 131 23.83 -2.34 -0.27
CA ALA A 131 24.33 -1.00 -0.03
C ALA A 131 25.14 -0.52 -1.24
N SER A 132 24.46 0.00 -2.25
CA SER A 132 25.09 0.96 -3.14
C SER A 132 25.43 2.18 -2.29
N SER A 133 26.73 2.40 -2.02
CA SER A 133 27.37 3.55 -1.38
C SER A 133 26.37 4.54 -0.73
N VAL A 134 26.10 4.31 0.56
CA VAL A 134 25.40 5.30 1.39
C VAL A 134 26.22 6.59 1.33
N PRO A 135 25.66 7.73 0.87
CA PRO A 135 26.39 8.99 0.99
C PRO A 135 26.63 9.27 2.47
N GLN A 136 27.87 9.36 2.86
CA GLN A 136 28.33 9.62 4.24
C GLN A 136 27.86 10.96 4.85
N LYS A 137 26.88 11.65 4.23
CA LYS A 137 26.38 12.98 4.59
C LYS A 137 25.08 13.03 5.40
N LEU A 138 24.60 11.92 5.94
CA LEU A 138 23.35 11.92 6.75
C LEU A 138 23.53 12.50 8.17
N GLY A 139 24.74 12.80 8.62
CA GLY A 139 25.04 13.31 9.97
C GLY A 139 24.81 14.82 10.21
N THR A 140 24.52 15.62 9.19
CA THR A 140 24.41 17.08 9.31
C THR A 140 23.25 17.70 8.53
N VAL A 141 22.24 16.93 8.15
CA VAL A 141 21.07 17.45 7.43
C VAL A 141 20.15 18.16 8.41
N THR A 142 20.03 19.47 8.26
CA THR A 142 19.16 20.32 9.08
C THR A 142 17.68 20.02 8.71
N TYR A 143 16.75 20.27 9.65
CA TYR A 143 15.31 20.17 9.39
C TYR A 143 14.85 20.95 8.13
N TYR A 144 15.48 22.12 7.87
CA TYR A 144 15.24 22.92 6.66
C TYR A 144 15.70 22.20 5.38
N ASP A 145 16.78 21.43 5.42
CA ASP A 145 17.28 20.68 4.25
C ASP A 145 16.29 19.57 3.87
N HIS A 146 15.64 18.94 4.85
CA HIS A 146 14.60 17.96 4.58
C HIS A 146 13.39 18.59 3.86
N ILE A 147 12.94 19.77 4.28
CA ILE A 147 11.86 20.49 3.62
C ILE A 147 12.27 20.92 2.20
N LEU A 148 13.47 21.46 2.04
CA LEU A 148 14.00 21.88 0.74
C LEU A 148 14.16 20.69 -0.23
N ASN A 149 14.54 19.53 0.27
CA ASN A 149 14.65 18.30 -0.55
C ASN A 149 13.29 17.78 -1.03
N VAL A 150 12.19 18.14 -0.38
CA VAL A 150 10.83 17.80 -0.84
C VAL A 150 10.37 18.74 -1.94
N ILE A 151 10.85 20.00 -1.97
CA ILE A 151 10.48 21.00 -2.97
C ILE A 151 11.46 20.90 -4.15
N PRO A 152 11.06 20.30 -5.30
CA PRO A 152 11.99 20.11 -6.40
C PRO A 152 12.21 21.41 -7.16
N ASN A 153 13.45 21.61 -7.62
CA ASN A 153 13.83 22.74 -8.49
C ASN A 153 13.53 22.45 -9.97
N ASN A 154 13.26 21.21 -10.34
CA ASN A 154 12.78 20.80 -11.66
C ASN A 154 11.92 19.53 -11.57
N ILE A 155 11.14 19.27 -12.64
CA ILE A 155 10.16 18.19 -12.66
C ILE A 155 10.80 16.81 -12.83
N LEU A 156 11.91 16.70 -13.56
CA LEU A 156 12.48 15.41 -13.98
C LEU A 156 13.40 14.79 -12.94
N GLN A 157 14.17 15.60 -12.24
CA GLN A 157 15.19 15.11 -11.28
C GLN A 157 14.59 14.20 -10.18
N PRO A 158 13.42 14.50 -9.56
CA PRO A 158 12.82 13.62 -8.56
C PRO A 158 12.46 12.22 -9.10
N PHE A 159 12.05 12.14 -10.35
CA PHE A 159 11.77 10.85 -11.01
C PHE A 159 13.07 10.06 -11.27
N LEU A 160 14.14 10.72 -11.66
CA LEU A 160 15.44 10.09 -11.91
C LEU A 160 16.14 9.66 -10.62
N SER A 161 16.03 10.47 -9.57
CA SER A 161 16.62 10.18 -8.26
C SER A 161 15.78 9.27 -7.37
N GLY A 162 14.53 8.97 -7.77
CA GLY A 162 13.59 8.21 -6.95
C GLY A 162 13.12 8.96 -5.69
N ASN A 163 13.18 10.30 -5.66
CA ASN A 163 12.69 11.10 -4.54
C ASN A 163 11.17 11.15 -4.53
N VAL A 164 10.58 10.14 -3.88
CA VAL A 164 9.11 9.91 -3.87
C VAL A 164 8.36 11.10 -3.30
N LEU A 165 8.85 11.77 -2.24
CA LEU A 165 8.16 12.91 -1.63
C LEU A 165 8.06 14.09 -2.61
N ALA A 166 9.16 14.40 -3.31
CA ALA A 166 9.16 15.43 -4.34
C ALA A 166 8.26 15.04 -5.53
N VAL A 167 8.27 13.77 -5.95
CA VAL A 167 7.36 13.26 -6.99
C VAL A 167 5.90 13.39 -6.55
N MET A 168 5.57 13.08 -5.29
CA MET A 168 4.21 13.26 -4.75
C MET A 168 3.78 14.72 -4.75
N LEU A 169 4.68 15.66 -4.41
CA LEU A 169 4.39 17.10 -4.46
C LEU A 169 4.10 17.57 -5.89
N ILE A 170 4.92 17.13 -6.87
CA ILE A 170 4.67 17.41 -8.30
C ILE A 170 3.33 16.82 -8.72
N ALA A 171 3.07 15.57 -8.39
CA ALA A 171 1.85 14.87 -8.74
C ALA A 171 0.62 15.53 -8.11
N ALA A 172 0.70 15.95 -6.84
CA ALA A 172 -0.35 16.69 -6.16
C ALA A 172 -0.63 18.04 -6.85
N SER A 173 0.42 18.78 -7.24
CA SER A 173 0.28 20.05 -7.95
C SER A 173 -0.41 19.86 -9.29
N PHE A 174 -0.06 18.83 -10.07
CA PHE A 174 -0.70 18.53 -11.35
C PHE A 174 -2.14 18.03 -11.18
N GLY A 175 -2.40 17.17 -10.19
CA GLY A 175 -3.74 16.68 -9.88
C GLY A 175 -4.69 17.80 -9.47
N LEU A 176 -4.24 18.70 -8.58
CA LEU A 176 -5.01 19.89 -8.20
C LEU A 176 -5.16 20.86 -9.37
N GLY A 177 -4.10 21.09 -10.15
CA GLY A 177 -4.17 21.89 -11.38
C GLY A 177 -5.26 21.38 -12.33
N LEU A 178 -5.34 20.08 -12.58
CA LEU A 178 -6.40 19.45 -13.36
C LEU A 178 -7.79 19.58 -12.70
N ALA A 179 -7.87 19.48 -11.37
CA ALA A 179 -9.12 19.63 -10.64
C ALA A 179 -9.73 21.02 -10.83
N PHE A 180 -8.90 22.08 -10.79
CA PHE A 180 -9.30 23.47 -10.92
C PHE A 180 -9.31 24.00 -12.37
N MET A 181 -8.73 23.25 -13.30
CA MET A 181 -8.72 23.63 -14.72
C MET A 181 -10.16 23.74 -15.26
N PRO A 182 -10.48 24.75 -16.08
CA PRO A 182 -11.78 24.86 -16.74
C PRO A 182 -12.14 23.58 -17.51
N LYS A 183 -13.43 23.24 -17.54
CA LYS A 183 -13.94 22.05 -18.25
C LYS A 183 -13.88 22.27 -19.77
N THR A 184 -12.70 22.17 -20.33
CA THR A 184 -12.41 22.30 -21.76
C THR A 184 -12.08 20.94 -22.35
N GLU A 185 -12.14 20.84 -23.68
CA GLU A 185 -11.71 19.64 -24.42
C GLU A 185 -10.26 19.24 -24.07
N ASN A 186 -9.36 20.21 -23.95
CA ASN A 186 -7.97 19.97 -23.57
C ASN A 186 -7.84 19.30 -22.20
N ARG A 187 -8.65 19.72 -21.21
CA ARG A 187 -8.68 19.08 -19.88
C ARG A 187 -9.11 17.61 -20.00
N GLU A 188 -10.14 17.33 -20.81
CA GLU A 188 -10.63 15.96 -20.99
C GLU A 188 -9.60 15.08 -21.70
N VAL A 189 -8.91 15.60 -22.71
CA VAL A 189 -7.85 14.87 -23.44
C VAL A 189 -6.69 14.57 -22.49
N LEU A 190 -6.23 15.55 -21.68
CA LEU A 190 -5.18 15.33 -20.68
C LEU A 190 -5.58 14.27 -19.66
N LEU A 191 -6.78 14.34 -19.12
CA LEU A 191 -7.26 13.37 -18.12
C LEU A 191 -7.38 11.98 -18.71
N LYS A 192 -7.92 11.84 -19.94
CA LYS A 192 -7.98 10.54 -20.66
C LYS A 192 -6.59 9.97 -20.92
N GLY A 193 -5.64 10.81 -21.32
CA GLY A 193 -4.24 10.40 -21.54
C GLY A 193 -3.58 9.88 -20.26
N ILE A 194 -3.76 10.59 -19.13
CA ILE A 194 -3.22 10.20 -17.83
C ILE A 194 -3.85 8.88 -17.35
N LEU A 195 -5.17 8.72 -17.46
CA LEU A 195 -5.87 7.47 -17.13
C LEU A 195 -5.40 6.30 -18.00
N GLY A 196 -5.25 6.50 -19.32
CA GLY A 196 -4.73 5.48 -20.25
C GLY A 196 -3.30 5.06 -19.88
N PHE A 197 -2.44 6.01 -19.48
CA PHE A 197 -1.10 5.70 -19.04
C PHE A 197 -1.09 4.94 -17.70
N GLN A 198 -2.00 5.27 -16.79
CA GLN A 198 -2.20 4.51 -15.54
C GLN A 198 -2.63 3.06 -15.81
N GLU A 199 -3.56 2.85 -16.76
CA GLU A 199 -3.99 1.49 -17.17
C GLU A 199 -2.83 0.69 -17.77
N LEU A 200 -1.97 1.33 -18.58
CA LEU A 200 -0.76 0.72 -19.10
C LEU A 200 0.16 0.25 -17.98
N LEU A 201 0.45 1.10 -16.98
CA LEU A 201 1.28 0.72 -15.83
C LEU A 201 0.65 -0.42 -15.02
N PHE A 202 -0.66 -0.42 -14.81
CA PHE A 202 -1.35 -1.53 -14.15
C PHE A 202 -1.22 -2.84 -14.93
N THR A 203 -1.18 -2.78 -16.26
CA THR A 203 -0.94 -3.94 -17.11
C THR A 203 0.48 -4.47 -16.94
N LEU A 204 1.49 -3.58 -16.86
CA LEU A 204 2.87 -3.97 -16.56
C LEU A 204 3.02 -4.57 -15.17
N ILE A 205 2.35 -3.98 -14.14
CA ILE A 205 2.31 -4.56 -12.79
C ILE A 205 1.72 -5.97 -12.82
N LYS A 206 0.61 -6.20 -13.52
CA LYS A 206 0.02 -7.55 -13.66
C LYS A 206 0.98 -8.55 -14.30
N ALA A 207 1.72 -8.13 -15.33
CA ALA A 207 2.74 -8.96 -15.96
C ALA A 207 3.89 -9.29 -14.99
N LEU A 208 4.37 -8.29 -14.22
CA LEU A 208 5.39 -8.51 -13.21
C LEU A 208 4.93 -9.46 -12.09
N LEU A 209 3.67 -9.31 -11.65
CA LEU A 209 3.07 -10.21 -10.65
C LEU A 209 2.89 -11.64 -11.18
N ALA A 210 2.72 -11.84 -12.48
CA ALA A 210 2.64 -13.18 -13.06
C ALA A 210 3.97 -13.94 -12.97
N ILE A 211 5.10 -13.24 -13.09
CA ILE A 211 6.45 -13.82 -12.95
C ILE A 211 7.00 -13.74 -11.51
N LEU A 212 6.27 -13.14 -10.59
CA LEU A 212 6.69 -12.95 -9.19
C LEU A 212 7.10 -14.24 -8.47
N PRO A 213 6.53 -15.45 -8.72
CA PRO A 213 7.02 -16.69 -8.11
C PRO A 213 8.52 -16.92 -8.32
N VAL A 214 9.07 -16.54 -9.48
CA VAL A 214 10.52 -16.65 -9.76
C VAL A 214 11.32 -15.67 -8.87
N GLY A 215 10.81 -14.46 -8.67
CA GLY A 215 11.40 -13.49 -7.74
C GLY A 215 11.35 -13.98 -6.30
N ILE A 216 10.21 -14.50 -5.83
CA ILE A 216 10.05 -15.05 -4.48
C ILE A 216 11.02 -16.20 -4.25
N LEU A 217 11.15 -17.12 -5.20
CA LEU A 217 12.08 -18.23 -5.14
C LEU A 217 13.53 -17.72 -4.98
N ALA A 218 13.94 -16.74 -5.79
CA ALA A 218 15.28 -16.19 -5.75
C ALA A 218 15.57 -15.43 -4.44
N PHE A 219 14.63 -14.60 -3.97
CA PHE A 219 14.78 -13.90 -2.69
C PHE A 219 14.81 -14.86 -1.49
N ALA A 220 13.96 -15.90 -1.50
CA ALA A 220 13.96 -16.92 -0.45
C ALA A 220 15.25 -17.73 -0.47
N GLY A 221 15.76 -18.06 -1.66
CA GLY A 221 17.05 -18.73 -1.83
C GLY A 221 18.22 -17.89 -1.33
N GLN A 222 18.27 -16.63 -1.72
CA GLN A 222 19.26 -15.66 -1.25
C GLN A 222 19.25 -15.53 0.27
N LEU A 223 18.05 -15.38 0.86
CA LEU A 223 17.85 -15.29 2.29
C LEU A 223 18.38 -16.56 3.00
N SER A 224 17.92 -17.73 2.55
CA SER A 224 18.29 -19.00 3.18
C SER A 224 19.78 -19.31 3.08
N ALA A 225 20.43 -18.97 1.95
CA ALA A 225 21.88 -19.14 1.76
C ALA A 225 22.73 -18.29 2.73
N GLN A 226 22.17 -17.19 3.23
CA GLN A 226 22.86 -16.22 4.09
C GLN A 226 22.53 -16.43 5.57
N ILE A 227 21.62 -17.37 5.90
CA ILE A 227 21.15 -17.60 7.27
C ILE A 227 22.09 -18.53 8.05
N GLU A 228 22.70 -17.99 9.12
CA GLU A 228 22.86 -18.77 10.36
C GLU A 228 21.53 -18.73 11.12
N ALA A 229 20.82 -19.85 11.19
CA ALA A 229 19.38 -19.97 11.41
C ALA A 229 18.78 -19.28 12.66
N GLY A 230 19.57 -18.83 13.63
CA GLY A 230 19.06 -18.23 14.87
C GLY A 230 18.78 -16.73 14.84
N VAL A 231 19.55 -15.95 14.07
CA VAL A 231 19.54 -14.48 14.17
C VAL A 231 18.45 -13.86 13.30
N ILE A 232 18.21 -14.41 12.11
CA ILE A 232 17.20 -13.87 11.19
C ILE A 232 15.79 -14.17 11.66
N VAL A 233 15.54 -15.39 12.15
CA VAL A 233 14.22 -15.73 12.73
C VAL A 233 13.88 -14.79 13.88
N GLY A 234 14.87 -14.37 14.69
CA GLY A 234 14.68 -13.40 15.75
C GLY A 234 14.27 -12.02 15.26
N ALA A 235 15.04 -11.37 14.39
CA ALA A 235 14.79 -10.00 13.94
C ALA A 235 13.62 -9.90 12.97
N LEU A 236 13.57 -10.75 11.92
CA LEU A 236 12.45 -10.78 10.97
C LEU A 236 11.15 -11.29 11.60
N GLY A 237 11.24 -12.24 12.55
CA GLY A 237 10.07 -12.72 13.28
C GLY A 237 9.46 -11.60 14.13
N LYS A 238 10.26 -10.85 14.88
CA LYS A 238 9.81 -9.69 15.64
C LYS A 238 9.26 -8.58 14.73
N TYR A 239 9.95 -8.27 13.63
CA TYR A 239 9.48 -7.32 12.61
C TYR A 239 8.11 -7.72 12.08
N THR A 240 7.93 -8.98 11.70
CA THR A 240 6.64 -9.51 11.21
C THR A 240 5.57 -9.42 12.29
N LEU A 241 5.91 -9.76 13.54
CA LEU A 241 5.00 -9.64 14.68
C LEU A 241 4.54 -8.20 14.89
N VAL A 242 5.44 -7.22 14.78
CA VAL A 242 5.09 -5.79 14.92
C VAL A 242 4.06 -5.39 13.87
N ILE A 243 4.25 -5.76 12.60
CA ILE A 243 3.31 -5.44 11.53
C ILE A 243 1.97 -6.13 11.75
N MET A 244 1.98 -7.43 12.02
CA MET A 244 0.76 -8.22 12.20
C MET A 244 -0.06 -7.75 13.42
N ALA A 245 0.62 -7.45 14.53
CA ALA A 245 -0.03 -6.94 15.72
C ALA A 245 -0.58 -5.53 15.50
N SER A 246 0.16 -4.65 14.80
CA SER A 246 -0.30 -3.30 14.47
C SER A 246 -1.57 -3.34 13.63
N ASN A 247 -1.58 -4.12 12.56
CA ASN A 247 -2.75 -4.31 11.70
C ASN A 247 -3.91 -4.97 12.47
N GLY A 248 -3.61 -5.94 13.34
CA GLY A 248 -4.62 -6.57 14.20
C GLY A 248 -5.27 -5.57 15.16
N ILE A 249 -4.50 -4.73 15.83
CA ILE A 249 -5.01 -3.70 16.73
C ILE A 249 -5.85 -2.68 15.96
N GLN A 250 -5.38 -2.24 14.79
CA GLN A 250 -6.13 -1.31 13.96
C GLN A 250 -7.47 -1.92 13.51
N PHE A 251 -7.44 -3.15 13.02
CA PHE A 251 -8.61 -3.86 12.50
C PHE A 251 -9.67 -4.17 13.56
N PHE A 252 -9.25 -4.75 14.69
CA PHE A 252 -10.16 -5.28 15.71
C PHE A 252 -10.48 -4.31 16.85
N LEU A 253 -9.67 -3.29 17.06
CA LEU A 253 -9.85 -2.34 18.16
C LEU A 253 -10.13 -0.93 17.66
N VAL A 254 -9.23 -0.34 16.89
CA VAL A 254 -9.30 1.10 16.57
C VAL A 254 -10.43 1.42 15.60
N LEU A 255 -10.54 0.73 14.47
CA LEU A 255 -11.64 0.96 13.53
C LEU A 255 -13.02 0.70 14.16
N PRO A 256 -13.24 -0.37 14.96
CA PRO A 256 -14.45 -0.52 15.76
C PRO A 256 -14.71 0.62 16.73
N LEU A 257 -13.69 1.16 17.40
CA LEU A 257 -13.84 2.30 18.33
C LEU A 257 -14.27 3.57 17.58
N PHE A 258 -13.77 3.82 16.38
CA PHE A 258 -14.23 4.93 15.54
C PHE A 258 -15.72 4.81 15.20
N LEU A 259 -16.18 3.60 14.85
CA LEU A 259 -17.60 3.35 14.60
C LEU A 259 -18.46 3.57 15.85
N LEU A 260 -18.02 3.05 17.01
CA LEU A 260 -18.72 3.24 18.29
C LEU A 260 -18.80 4.71 18.67
N ALA A 261 -17.74 5.48 18.48
CA ALA A 261 -17.70 6.92 18.74
C ALA A 261 -18.73 7.70 17.89
N ARG A 262 -19.19 7.11 16.77
CA ARG A 262 -20.25 7.66 15.92
C ARG A 262 -21.63 7.00 16.18
N GLY A 263 -21.76 6.17 17.21
CA GLY A 263 -23.02 5.49 17.52
C GLY A 263 -23.37 4.35 16.57
N LEU A 264 -22.42 3.88 15.75
CA LEU A 264 -22.57 2.75 14.84
C LEU A 264 -22.12 1.46 15.52
N ASN A 265 -22.87 0.37 15.30
CA ASN A 265 -22.48 -0.95 15.80
C ASN A 265 -21.40 -1.57 14.89
N PRO A 266 -20.16 -1.77 15.38
CA PRO A 266 -19.08 -2.30 14.55
C PRO A 266 -19.33 -3.70 14.01
N ILE A 267 -19.98 -4.56 14.81
CA ILE A 267 -20.27 -5.93 14.42
C ILE A 267 -21.30 -5.96 13.28
N ASP A 268 -22.29 -5.07 13.32
CA ASP A 268 -23.29 -4.97 12.26
C ASP A 268 -22.65 -4.46 10.95
N VAL A 269 -21.84 -3.40 11.02
CA VAL A 269 -21.11 -2.87 9.87
C VAL A 269 -20.17 -3.93 9.30
N PHE A 270 -19.39 -4.61 10.15
CA PHE A 270 -18.46 -5.67 9.73
C PHE A 270 -19.21 -6.81 9.02
N LYS A 271 -20.29 -7.35 9.61
CA LYS A 271 -21.09 -8.42 8.97
C LYS A 271 -21.60 -8.03 7.60
N LYS A 272 -22.06 -6.80 7.43
CA LYS A 272 -22.58 -6.27 6.17
C LYS A 272 -21.49 -6.07 5.11
N MET A 273 -20.27 -5.70 5.53
CA MET A 273 -19.14 -5.45 4.65
C MET A 273 -18.18 -6.65 4.51
N SER A 274 -18.37 -7.72 5.28
CA SER A 274 -17.51 -8.92 5.26
C SER A 274 -17.31 -9.55 3.88
N PRO A 275 -18.27 -9.55 2.92
CA PRO A 275 -18.00 -10.07 1.59
C PRO A 275 -16.91 -9.27 0.84
N ALA A 276 -16.88 -7.94 1.02
CA ALA A 276 -15.84 -7.10 0.42
C ALA A 276 -14.48 -7.34 1.08
N ILE A 277 -14.44 -7.41 2.41
CA ILE A 277 -13.22 -7.66 3.19
C ILE A 277 -12.61 -9.02 2.81
N ALA A 278 -13.43 -10.06 2.69
CA ALA A 278 -12.99 -11.39 2.28
C ALA A 278 -12.42 -11.40 0.84
N VAL A 279 -13.05 -10.69 -0.09
CA VAL A 279 -12.51 -10.56 -1.46
C VAL A 279 -11.19 -9.78 -1.45
N ALA A 280 -11.08 -8.71 -0.67
CA ALA A 280 -9.87 -7.91 -0.55
C ALA A 280 -8.67 -8.74 -0.07
N LEU A 281 -8.87 -9.63 0.90
CA LEU A 281 -7.85 -10.54 1.42
C LEU A 281 -7.16 -11.34 0.30
N PHE A 282 -7.92 -11.79 -0.70
CA PHE A 282 -7.40 -12.62 -1.78
C PHE A 282 -6.96 -11.82 -3.01
N THR A 283 -7.63 -10.70 -3.31
CA THR A 283 -7.30 -9.87 -4.48
C THR A 283 -6.03 -9.05 -4.27
N LYS A 284 -5.71 -8.72 -3.02
CA LYS A 284 -4.60 -7.80 -2.65
C LYS A 284 -4.70 -6.45 -3.35
N SER A 285 -5.92 -6.02 -3.66
CA SER A 285 -6.17 -4.76 -4.38
C SER A 285 -7.48 -4.15 -3.90
N SER A 286 -7.40 -3.01 -3.22
CA SER A 286 -8.58 -2.23 -2.83
C SER A 286 -9.35 -1.76 -4.07
N ALA A 287 -8.64 -1.29 -5.09
CA ALA A 287 -9.24 -0.88 -6.36
C ALA A 287 -9.92 -2.06 -7.09
N GLY A 288 -9.28 -3.25 -7.12
CA GLY A 288 -9.85 -4.47 -7.70
C GLY A 288 -11.08 -4.98 -6.94
N THR A 289 -11.18 -4.69 -5.65
CA THR A 289 -12.31 -5.09 -4.79
C THR A 289 -13.48 -4.08 -4.84
N LEU A 290 -13.24 -2.86 -5.32
CA LEU A 290 -14.21 -1.76 -5.30
C LEU A 290 -15.63 -2.12 -5.77
N PRO A 291 -15.86 -2.90 -6.85
CA PRO A 291 -17.22 -3.27 -7.24
C PRO A 291 -17.98 -4.06 -6.16
N VAL A 292 -17.27 -4.93 -5.42
CA VAL A 292 -17.85 -5.73 -4.32
C VAL A 292 -18.07 -4.85 -3.10
N THR A 293 -17.15 -3.92 -2.83
CA THR A 293 -17.25 -2.95 -1.73
C THR A 293 -18.46 -2.04 -1.92
N LEU A 294 -18.67 -1.50 -3.13
CA LEU A 294 -19.84 -0.70 -3.49
C LEU A 294 -21.14 -1.51 -3.35
N ALA A 295 -21.17 -2.73 -3.90
CA ALA A 295 -22.34 -3.58 -3.81
C ALA A 295 -22.69 -3.92 -2.34
N SER A 296 -21.70 -4.18 -1.49
CA SER A 296 -21.89 -4.45 -0.06
C SER A 296 -22.37 -3.21 0.68
N ALA A 297 -21.81 -2.03 0.39
CA ALA A 297 -22.25 -0.78 1.00
C ALA A 297 -23.69 -0.42 0.62
N GLU A 298 -24.08 -0.51 -0.67
CA GLU A 298 -25.39 -0.13 -1.12
C GLU A 298 -26.48 -1.19 -0.77
N LYS A 299 -26.18 -2.49 -0.93
CA LYS A 299 -27.19 -3.55 -0.74
C LYS A 299 -27.30 -4.02 0.71
N ASN A 300 -26.16 -4.21 1.40
CA ASN A 300 -26.13 -4.77 2.75
C ASN A 300 -26.16 -3.68 3.82
N LEU A 301 -25.24 -2.70 3.74
CA LEU A 301 -25.14 -1.61 4.70
C LEU A 301 -26.26 -0.58 4.54
N LYS A 302 -26.86 -0.48 3.33
CA LYS A 302 -27.88 0.51 2.95
C LYS A 302 -27.39 1.96 3.00
N ALA A 303 -26.09 2.16 2.72
CA ALA A 303 -25.49 3.48 2.61
C ALA A 303 -26.09 4.24 1.40
N ASN A 304 -26.22 5.56 1.54
CA ASN A 304 -26.69 6.41 0.45
C ASN A 304 -25.77 6.27 -0.78
N PRO A 305 -26.31 5.98 -1.98
CA PRO A 305 -25.52 5.85 -3.19
C PRO A 305 -24.66 7.09 -3.51
N ALA A 306 -25.12 8.30 -3.17
CA ALA A 306 -24.34 9.52 -3.37
C ALA A 306 -23.09 9.53 -2.48
N VAL A 307 -23.14 8.94 -1.28
CA VAL A 307 -22.00 8.79 -0.37
C VAL A 307 -21.11 7.64 -0.80
N SER A 308 -21.66 6.43 -0.95
CA SER A 308 -20.87 5.23 -1.24
C SER A 308 -20.11 5.33 -2.56
N ARG A 309 -20.76 5.82 -3.64
CA ARG A 309 -20.15 5.99 -4.97
C ARG A 309 -19.12 7.10 -5.05
N PHE A 310 -19.08 7.98 -4.05
CA PHE A 310 -18.07 9.02 -3.96
C PHE A 310 -16.94 8.62 -2.99
N VAL A 311 -17.27 8.19 -1.77
CA VAL A 311 -16.30 7.89 -0.72
C VAL A 311 -15.46 6.67 -1.07
N LEU A 312 -16.09 5.54 -1.43
CA LEU A 312 -15.35 4.29 -1.62
C LEU A 312 -14.31 4.35 -2.74
N PRO A 313 -14.59 4.91 -3.95
CA PRO A 313 -13.57 5.03 -4.98
C PRO A 313 -12.37 5.90 -4.56
N ILE A 314 -12.59 6.95 -3.78
CA ILE A 314 -11.52 7.82 -3.27
C ILE A 314 -10.74 7.07 -2.18
N CYS A 315 -11.42 6.44 -1.24
CA CYS A 315 -10.79 5.69 -0.15
C CYS A 315 -9.89 4.57 -0.66
N THR A 316 -10.22 3.89 -1.78
CA THR A 316 -9.33 2.86 -2.36
C THR A 316 -7.94 3.35 -2.74
N THR A 317 -7.69 4.66 -2.74
CA THR A 317 -6.39 5.26 -3.06
C THR A 317 -5.81 6.10 -1.93
N ILE A 318 -6.64 6.71 -1.08
CA ILE A 318 -6.14 7.60 -0.02
C ILE A 318 -6.24 7.01 1.40
N ASN A 319 -7.09 6.01 1.62
CA ASN A 319 -7.36 5.43 2.94
C ASN A 319 -6.65 4.09 3.14
N MET A 320 -5.32 4.14 3.26
CA MET A 320 -4.44 2.98 3.26
C MET A 320 -3.81 2.76 4.65
N ASN A 321 -4.64 2.36 5.62
CA ASN A 321 -4.23 2.25 7.03
C ASN A 321 -3.16 1.19 7.25
N GLY A 322 -3.34 -0.03 6.74
CA GLY A 322 -2.35 -1.10 6.82
C GLY A 322 -1.04 -0.72 6.16
N CYS A 323 -1.14 -0.03 5.01
CA CYS A 323 0.04 0.51 4.31
C CYS A 323 0.80 1.54 5.16
N ALA A 324 0.13 2.44 5.85
CA ALA A 324 0.79 3.45 6.67
C ALA A 324 1.60 2.81 7.81
N ALA A 325 1.05 1.81 8.48
CA ALA A 325 1.75 1.04 9.48
C ALA A 325 2.96 0.30 8.89
N PHE A 326 2.78 -0.39 7.76
CA PHE A 326 3.86 -1.10 7.07
C PHE A 326 4.98 -0.18 6.61
N ILE A 327 4.65 0.93 5.94
CA ILE A 327 5.64 1.89 5.44
C ILE A 327 6.48 2.41 6.61
N LEU A 328 5.85 2.78 7.72
CA LEU A 328 6.57 3.29 8.89
C LEU A 328 7.47 2.21 9.50
N ILE A 329 6.90 1.07 9.87
CA ILE A 329 7.62 -0.02 10.55
C ILE A 329 8.79 -0.50 9.69
N THR A 330 8.55 -0.70 8.39
CA THR A 330 9.57 -1.17 7.45
C THR A 330 10.67 -0.12 7.25
N SER A 331 10.30 1.14 7.11
CA SER A 331 11.28 2.22 6.99
C SER A 331 12.19 2.31 8.23
N LEU A 332 11.59 2.28 9.44
CA LEU A 332 12.36 2.28 10.68
C LEU A 332 13.27 1.05 10.78
N PHE A 333 12.78 -0.13 10.40
CA PHE A 333 13.56 -1.37 10.43
C PHE A 333 14.74 -1.31 9.46
N VAL A 334 14.54 -0.84 8.24
CA VAL A 334 15.61 -0.67 7.24
C VAL A 334 16.63 0.38 7.70
N MET A 335 16.18 1.51 8.21
CA MET A 335 17.04 2.58 8.72
C MET A 335 17.86 2.12 9.93
N GLN A 336 17.26 1.40 10.88
CA GLN A 336 17.93 0.81 12.03
C GLN A 336 19.06 -0.12 11.58
N ASN A 337 18.79 -0.97 10.61
CA ASN A 337 19.78 -1.91 10.05
C ASN A 337 20.86 -1.22 9.18
N ALA A 338 20.59 0.01 8.71
CA ALA A 338 21.56 0.88 8.06
C ALA A 338 22.46 1.64 9.06
N GLY A 339 22.27 1.45 10.37
CA GLY A 339 23.00 2.20 11.40
C GLY A 339 22.52 3.65 11.55
N ILE A 340 21.38 4.01 10.99
CA ILE A 340 20.79 5.35 11.15
C ILE A 340 20.18 5.45 12.56
N GLU A 341 20.53 6.50 13.28
CA GLU A 341 20.01 6.74 14.62
C GLU A 341 18.50 7.05 14.58
N LEU A 342 17.71 6.23 15.25
CA LEU A 342 16.27 6.41 15.38
C LEU A 342 15.94 7.28 16.61
N SER A 343 16.22 8.58 16.53
CA SER A 343 15.75 9.53 17.53
C SER A 343 14.21 9.63 17.49
N MET A 344 13.58 10.09 18.57
CA MET A 344 12.13 10.31 18.60
C MET A 344 11.69 11.29 17.48
N THR A 345 12.49 12.31 17.21
CA THR A 345 12.24 13.26 16.12
C THR A 345 12.25 12.55 14.77
N THR A 346 13.24 11.69 14.52
CA THR A 346 13.32 10.88 13.28
C THR A 346 12.08 10.01 13.14
N MET A 347 11.69 9.29 14.20
CA MET A 347 10.52 8.40 14.16
C MET A 347 9.22 9.16 13.91
N LEU A 348 9.01 10.32 14.55
CA LEU A 348 7.82 11.16 14.32
C LEU A 348 7.81 11.77 12.91
N THR A 349 8.98 12.16 12.38
CA THR A 349 9.09 12.61 10.98
C THR A 349 8.69 11.49 10.03
N TRP A 350 9.18 10.28 10.25
CA TRP A 350 8.82 9.12 9.42
C TRP A 350 7.36 8.70 9.59
N LEU A 351 6.73 8.94 10.74
CA LEU A 351 5.30 8.77 10.91
C LEU A 351 4.53 9.68 9.94
N ILE A 352 4.89 10.95 9.86
CA ILE A 352 4.27 11.90 8.93
C ILE A 352 4.53 11.47 7.48
N VAL A 353 5.77 11.10 7.16
CA VAL A 353 6.14 10.60 5.81
C VAL A 353 5.31 9.38 5.45
N ALA A 354 5.16 8.41 6.37
CA ALA A 354 4.39 7.20 6.12
C ALA A 354 2.91 7.48 5.88
N VAL A 355 2.30 8.39 6.63
CA VAL A 355 0.91 8.82 6.43
C VAL A 355 0.74 9.49 5.06
N LEU A 356 1.62 10.43 4.70
CA LEU A 356 1.57 11.09 3.40
C LEU A 356 1.80 10.11 2.24
N ALA A 357 2.76 9.21 2.40
CA ALA A 357 3.07 8.18 1.41
C ALA A 357 1.89 7.20 1.23
N ALA A 358 1.23 6.79 2.33
CA ALA A 358 0.07 5.91 2.28
C ALA A 358 -1.10 6.55 1.50
N VAL A 359 -1.33 7.86 1.68
CA VAL A 359 -2.33 8.62 0.89
C VAL A 359 -2.01 8.62 -0.61
N GLY A 360 -0.74 8.52 -1.00
CA GLY A 360 -0.32 8.43 -2.41
C GLY A 360 -0.25 7.00 -2.97
N ASN A 361 -0.61 6.00 -2.20
CA ASN A 361 -0.50 4.62 -2.64
C ASN A 361 -1.62 4.24 -3.63
N ALA A 362 -1.29 3.44 -4.62
CA ALA A 362 -2.17 3.16 -5.77
C ALA A 362 -3.24 2.07 -5.54
N GLY A 363 -3.45 1.56 -4.32
CA GLY A 363 -4.45 0.51 -4.02
C GLY A 363 -4.35 -0.76 -4.87
N VAL A 364 -3.14 -1.09 -5.34
CA VAL A 364 -2.81 -2.24 -6.18
C VAL A 364 -1.96 -3.25 -5.41
N PRO A 365 -1.93 -4.52 -5.84
CA PRO A 365 -1.08 -5.52 -5.21
C PRO A 365 0.37 -5.06 -5.10
N MET A 366 0.99 -5.28 -3.94
CA MET A 366 2.37 -4.90 -3.63
C MET A 366 2.65 -3.37 -3.61
N GLY A 367 1.63 -2.52 -3.68
CA GLY A 367 1.80 -1.06 -3.76
C GLY A 367 2.62 -0.47 -2.61
N CYS A 368 2.33 -0.84 -1.37
CA CYS A 368 3.05 -0.36 -0.18
C CYS A 368 4.52 -0.82 -0.18
N TYR A 369 4.79 -2.05 -0.64
CA TYR A 369 6.15 -2.56 -0.76
C TYR A 369 6.97 -1.73 -1.75
N PHE A 370 6.44 -1.45 -2.93
CA PHE A 370 7.14 -0.65 -3.95
C PHE A 370 7.37 0.78 -3.48
N LEU A 371 6.39 1.36 -2.81
CA LEU A 371 6.47 2.69 -2.25
C LEU A 371 7.56 2.77 -1.18
N THR A 372 7.59 1.82 -0.24
CA THR A 372 8.64 1.76 0.80
C THR A 372 10.02 1.51 0.20
N LEU A 373 10.12 0.62 -0.79
CA LEU A 373 11.38 0.39 -1.52
C LEU A 373 11.90 1.68 -2.17
N SER A 374 11.01 2.46 -2.78
CA SER A 374 11.37 3.75 -3.40
C SER A 374 11.78 4.79 -2.37
N LEU A 375 11.07 4.87 -1.23
CA LEU A 375 11.42 5.77 -0.12
C LEU A 375 12.82 5.42 0.43
N MET A 376 13.10 4.15 0.67
CA MET A 376 14.40 3.70 1.19
C MET A 376 15.53 3.90 0.17
N SER A 377 15.26 3.65 -1.11
CA SER A 377 16.20 3.94 -2.20
C SER A 377 16.50 5.44 -2.29
N GLY A 378 15.48 6.29 -2.13
CA GLY A 378 15.63 7.75 -2.20
C GLY A 378 16.52 8.35 -1.10
N ILE A 379 16.61 7.70 0.07
CA ILE A 379 17.52 8.10 1.16
C ILE A 379 18.86 7.33 1.13
N GLY A 380 19.10 6.49 0.12
CA GLY A 380 20.31 5.69 0.01
C GLY A 380 20.44 4.56 1.03
N ALA A 381 19.32 4.11 1.64
CA ALA A 381 19.33 2.99 2.57
C ALA A 381 19.57 1.66 1.86
N PRO A 382 20.05 0.60 2.57
CA PRO A 382 20.34 -0.71 1.99
C PRO A 382 19.08 -1.44 1.58
N ILE A 383 18.65 -1.28 0.34
CA ILE A 383 17.41 -1.86 -0.21
C ILE A 383 17.45 -3.39 -0.33
N GLY A 384 18.60 -4.04 -0.18
CA GLY A 384 18.72 -5.50 -0.12
C GLY A 384 17.83 -6.12 0.97
N ILE A 385 17.64 -5.42 2.09
CA ILE A 385 16.73 -5.82 3.17
C ILE A 385 15.29 -5.96 2.67
N MET A 386 14.86 -5.13 1.74
CA MET A 386 13.52 -5.23 1.12
C MET A 386 13.36 -6.56 0.37
N GLY A 387 14.43 -7.08 -0.23
CA GLY A 387 14.43 -8.41 -0.84
C GLY A 387 14.13 -9.53 0.17
N LEU A 388 14.68 -9.42 1.40
CA LEU A 388 14.41 -10.36 2.48
C LEU A 388 12.96 -10.27 3.01
N ILE A 389 12.38 -9.08 2.97
CA ILE A 389 11.01 -8.81 3.40
C ILE A 389 9.98 -9.30 2.36
N LEU A 390 10.33 -9.32 1.07
CA LEU A 390 9.40 -9.61 -0.03
C LEU A 390 8.60 -10.91 0.13
N PRO A 391 9.20 -12.06 0.48
CA PRO A 391 8.45 -13.30 0.67
C PRO A 391 7.39 -13.18 1.77
N ILE A 392 7.73 -12.53 2.87
CA ILE A 392 6.83 -12.31 4.02
C ILE A 392 5.75 -11.31 3.62
N TYR A 393 6.12 -10.28 2.88
CA TYR A 393 5.20 -9.24 2.45
C TYR A 393 4.05 -9.78 1.57
N THR A 394 4.26 -10.86 0.84
CA THR A 394 3.17 -11.47 0.05
C THR A 394 1.98 -11.91 0.89
N ILE A 395 2.22 -12.24 2.18
CA ILE A 395 1.18 -12.59 3.16
C ILE A 395 0.67 -11.32 3.84
N ILE A 396 1.57 -10.42 4.23
CA ILE A 396 1.22 -9.14 4.85
C ILE A 396 0.27 -8.34 3.95
N ASP A 397 0.55 -8.25 2.64
CA ASP A 397 -0.27 -7.56 1.64
C ASP A 397 -1.74 -8.02 1.59
N MET A 398 -2.01 -9.30 1.90
CA MET A 398 -3.38 -9.82 2.02
C MET A 398 -4.11 -9.17 3.20
N ILE A 399 -3.45 -9.11 4.35
CA ILE A 399 -4.02 -8.59 5.59
C ILE A 399 -4.18 -7.07 5.52
N GLU A 400 -3.16 -6.37 5.02
CA GLU A 400 -3.21 -4.93 4.78
C GLU A 400 -4.35 -4.53 3.87
N THR A 401 -4.54 -5.27 2.76
CA THR A 401 -5.63 -4.98 1.83
C THR A 401 -7.00 -5.22 2.45
N ALA A 402 -7.15 -6.29 3.24
CA ALA A 402 -8.38 -6.54 3.98
C ALA A 402 -8.66 -5.44 5.01
N GLU A 403 -7.64 -4.96 5.71
CA GLU A 403 -7.73 -3.84 6.66
C GLU A 403 -8.07 -2.53 5.95
N ASN A 404 -7.42 -2.22 4.82
CA ASN A 404 -7.70 -1.02 4.03
C ASN A 404 -9.18 -1.00 3.60
N VAL A 405 -9.71 -2.10 3.06
CA VAL A 405 -11.12 -2.19 2.65
C VAL A 405 -12.07 -2.15 3.86
N TRP A 406 -11.67 -2.68 5.01
CA TRP A 406 -12.41 -2.52 6.26
C TRP A 406 -12.44 -1.06 6.69
N SER A 407 -11.33 -0.36 6.65
CA SER A 407 -11.25 1.08 6.92
C SER A 407 -12.08 1.90 5.93
N ASP A 408 -12.04 1.60 4.62
CA ASP A 408 -12.89 2.22 3.60
C ASP A 408 -14.37 2.08 3.95
N SER A 409 -14.74 0.88 4.41
CA SER A 409 -16.11 0.57 4.85
C SER A 409 -16.51 1.38 6.07
N CYS A 410 -15.61 1.53 7.04
CA CYS A 410 -15.85 2.35 8.23
C CYS A 410 -15.99 3.84 7.88
N VAL A 411 -15.10 4.37 7.05
CA VAL A 411 -15.15 5.77 6.58
C VAL A 411 -16.45 6.04 5.83
N CYS A 412 -16.87 5.13 4.95
CA CYS A 412 -18.13 5.23 4.23
C CYS A 412 -19.35 5.23 5.18
N ALA A 413 -19.38 4.29 6.15
CA ALA A 413 -20.46 4.18 7.13
C ALA A 413 -20.57 5.41 8.02
N MET A 414 -19.45 5.94 8.52
CA MET A 414 -19.42 7.15 9.35
C MET A 414 -19.84 8.39 8.56
N THR A 415 -19.35 8.54 7.34
CA THR A 415 -19.71 9.65 6.45
C THR A 415 -21.20 9.62 6.11
N ASP A 416 -21.76 8.46 5.80
CA ASP A 416 -23.19 8.30 5.52
C ASP A 416 -24.03 8.66 6.74
N HIS A 417 -23.65 8.17 7.92
CA HIS A 417 -24.30 8.46 9.18
C HIS A 417 -24.33 9.95 9.50
N ASP A 418 -23.20 10.65 9.39
CA ASP A 418 -23.06 12.08 9.74
C ASP A 418 -23.81 13.01 8.78
N LEU A 419 -23.99 12.56 7.54
CA LEU A 419 -24.68 13.31 6.49
C LEU A 419 -26.14 12.90 6.30
N LYS A 420 -26.63 11.95 7.11
CA LYS A 420 -28.01 11.49 7.06
C LYS A 420 -28.99 12.65 7.31
N GLY A 421 -29.91 12.88 6.37
CA GLY A 421 -30.86 14.00 6.40
C GLY A 421 -30.30 15.36 5.98
N LYS A 422 -28.98 15.45 5.64
CA LYS A 422 -28.34 16.70 5.15
C LYS A 422 -28.07 16.67 3.64
N LEU A 423 -28.23 15.54 3.02
CA LEU A 423 -28.18 15.36 1.57
C LEU A 423 -29.63 15.37 1.06
N ASN A 424 -29.95 16.33 0.20
CA ASN A 424 -31.27 16.38 -0.45
C ASN A 424 -31.45 15.11 -1.30
N HIS A 425 -32.56 14.45 -1.12
CA HIS A 425 -33.00 13.37 -2.00
C HIS A 425 -33.44 14.03 -3.33
N GLU A 426 -32.52 14.12 -4.30
CA GLU A 426 -32.87 14.28 -5.71
C GLU A 426 -32.80 12.94 -6.42
#